data_73a026fa9e9ccd8933ce8ced4d7886d8
#
_entry.id   73a026fa9e9ccd8933ce8ced4d7886d8
#
_cell.length_a   1.000
_cell.length_b   1.000
_cell.length_c   1.000
_cell.angle_alpha   90.00
_cell.angle_beta   90.00
_cell.angle_gamma   90.00
#
_symmetry.space_group_name_H-M   'P 1'
#
loop_
_entity.id
_entity.type
_entity.pdbx_description
1 polymer ?
#
loop_
_entity_poly.entity_id
_entity_poly.type
_entity_poly.pdbx_seq_one_letter_code
_entity_poly.pdbx_strand_id
1 'polypeptide(L)'
;VVITTVAVEDATRVPQFDAVRPVGGPVWVAWRESALTRAYELETLVEYLAPGNRRDVGGALSGAIRSHLEAVRDAADRKRATSGRRMWAWRNGPLLERSMSNLDAAEAQLLNLAPPEYLAGQMPSLLRHVQRHLRAGDPGRQELERLVKSLAGLDRETQNDVVTRERDKIVATVRAASSEGMRENLRLRSFRNIVVSTTILLSLLAVALGIITFHRPTLLPLCFTPRDANQITVVCPTNQSPPITPQRAGVPVPPNARDIDYVVADTVTPMDVIVIELVGLLAAAIASAAMISHVKGSSERYGIPVALAALKLPTGALTAVLGLLLMRGQFIPGLNALDNPGQIVAWGLVFGYAQQLFTRLIDQQGQTVLNSVRSADTASAERKPTGR
;
A
#
# COMPACT_ATOMS: atom_id res chain seq x y z
N VAL A 1 63.76 -39.42 -22.47
CA VAL A 1 63.12 -38.20 -22.12
C VAL A 1 61.65 -38.34 -22.55
N VAL A 2 60.77 -38.70 -21.61
CA VAL A 2 59.31 -38.81 -21.83
C VAL A 2 58.73 -37.44 -21.50
N ILE A 3 58.26 -36.76 -22.53
CA ILE A 3 57.48 -35.51 -22.37
C ILE A 3 56.03 -35.92 -22.10
N THR A 4 55.64 -35.80 -20.86
CA THR A 4 54.23 -35.95 -20.42
C THR A 4 53.47 -34.72 -20.88
N THR A 5 52.66 -34.87 -21.91
CA THR A 5 51.65 -33.89 -22.31
C THR A 5 50.59 -33.81 -21.21
N VAL A 6 50.65 -32.79 -20.36
CA VAL A 6 49.58 -32.45 -19.46
C VAL A 6 48.45 -31.87 -20.32
N ALA A 7 47.33 -32.54 -20.30
CA ALA A 7 46.11 -32.14 -21.02
C ALA A 7 45.64 -30.75 -20.61
N VAL A 8 45.71 -29.83 -21.55
CA VAL A 8 45.01 -28.53 -21.51
C VAL A 8 43.58 -28.75 -21.99
N GLU A 9 42.76 -29.42 -21.18
CA GLU A 9 41.39 -29.80 -21.61
C GLU A 9 40.29 -29.21 -20.71
N ASP A 10 40.61 -28.21 -19.85
CA ASP A 10 39.61 -27.68 -18.93
C ASP A 10 39.38 -26.15 -19.03
N ALA A 11 39.91 -25.49 -20.06
CA ALA A 11 39.80 -24.04 -20.21
C ALA A 11 38.70 -23.55 -21.16
N THR A 12 37.86 -24.43 -21.71
CA THR A 12 36.82 -24.04 -22.69
C THR A 12 35.39 -24.47 -22.33
N ARG A 13 35.12 -24.84 -21.11
CA ARG A 13 33.73 -24.94 -20.69
C ARG A 13 33.21 -23.55 -20.43
N VAL A 14 32.63 -22.90 -21.46
CA VAL A 14 31.72 -21.80 -21.29
C VAL A 14 30.61 -22.26 -20.31
N PRO A 15 30.40 -21.59 -19.19
CA PRO A 15 29.35 -21.98 -18.27
C PRO A 15 28.03 -22.03 -19.02
N GLN A 16 27.39 -23.19 -19.06
CA GLN A 16 26.07 -23.34 -19.65
C GLN A 16 25.07 -22.79 -18.66
N PHE A 17 24.68 -21.50 -18.85
CA PHE A 17 23.61 -20.91 -18.08
C PHE A 17 22.29 -21.56 -18.51
N ASP A 18 21.53 -22.04 -17.54
CA ASP A 18 20.14 -22.41 -17.78
C ASP A 18 19.38 -21.22 -18.37
N ALA A 19 18.67 -21.44 -19.48
CA ALA A 19 17.87 -20.39 -20.08
C ALA A 19 16.90 -19.79 -19.07
N VAL A 20 16.83 -18.49 -19.02
CA VAL A 20 15.87 -17.77 -18.16
C VAL A 20 14.46 -18.22 -18.52
N ARG A 21 13.82 -18.98 -17.63
CA ARG A 21 12.47 -19.49 -17.85
C ARG A 21 11.46 -18.45 -17.40
N PRO A 22 10.49 -18.06 -18.26
CA PRO A 22 9.45 -17.14 -17.86
C PRO A 22 8.60 -17.76 -16.75
N VAL A 23 8.24 -16.95 -15.74
CA VAL A 23 7.32 -17.37 -14.67
C VAL A 23 5.89 -17.23 -15.18
N GLY A 24 5.21 -18.34 -15.36
CA GLY A 24 3.77 -18.34 -15.69
C GLY A 24 2.94 -17.77 -14.53
N GLY A 25 1.97 -16.92 -14.83
CA GLY A 25 1.02 -16.44 -13.83
C GLY A 25 0.50 -15.02 -14.12
N PRO A 26 -0.47 -14.55 -13.31
CA PRO A 26 -1.07 -13.23 -13.50
C PRO A 26 -0.08 -12.08 -13.20
N VAL A 27 -0.31 -10.93 -13.79
CA VAL A 27 0.54 -9.72 -13.75
C VAL A 27 0.92 -9.27 -12.32
N TRP A 28 0.07 -9.54 -11.32
CA TRP A 28 0.36 -9.24 -9.91
C TRP A 28 1.50 -10.08 -9.29
N VAL A 29 2.05 -11.04 -10.04
CA VAL A 29 3.22 -11.85 -9.67
C VAL A 29 4.51 -11.34 -10.32
N ALA A 30 4.48 -10.19 -10.97
CA ALA A 30 5.62 -9.61 -11.70
C ALA A 30 6.94 -9.47 -10.89
N TRP A 31 6.88 -9.40 -9.55
CA TRP A 31 8.07 -9.40 -8.71
C TRP A 31 8.94 -10.66 -8.85
N ARG A 32 8.33 -11.78 -9.26
CA ARG A 32 9.06 -13.06 -9.44
C ARG A 32 9.98 -12.99 -10.64
N GLU A 33 9.47 -12.48 -11.76
CA GLU A 33 10.28 -12.25 -12.96
C GLU A 33 11.46 -11.33 -12.64
N SER A 34 11.19 -10.20 -11.98
CA SER A 34 12.23 -9.27 -11.57
C SER A 34 13.27 -9.91 -10.64
N ALA A 35 12.83 -10.71 -9.67
CA ALA A 35 13.73 -11.40 -8.75
C ALA A 35 14.59 -12.46 -9.45
N LEU A 36 14.00 -13.23 -10.36
CA LEU A 36 14.74 -14.24 -11.14
C LEU A 36 15.74 -13.59 -12.08
N THR A 37 15.33 -12.55 -12.82
CA THR A 37 16.23 -11.80 -13.69
C THR A 37 17.44 -11.28 -12.92
N ARG A 38 17.20 -10.68 -11.75
CA ARG A 38 18.29 -10.17 -10.91
C ARG A 38 19.17 -11.29 -10.34
N ALA A 39 18.58 -12.45 -10.00
CA ALA A 39 19.34 -13.60 -9.53
C ALA A 39 20.27 -14.15 -10.61
N TYR A 40 19.81 -14.27 -11.86
CA TYR A 40 20.64 -14.70 -12.99
C TYR A 40 21.76 -13.69 -13.30
N GLU A 41 21.45 -12.40 -13.26
CA GLU A 41 22.44 -11.33 -13.45
C GLU A 41 23.57 -11.43 -12.41
N LEU A 42 23.22 -11.57 -11.12
CA LEU A 42 24.19 -11.69 -10.04
C LEU A 42 25.01 -13.00 -10.15
N GLU A 43 24.40 -14.10 -10.55
CA GLU A 43 25.11 -15.35 -10.75
C GLU A 43 26.17 -15.22 -11.85
N THR A 44 25.80 -14.62 -12.98
CA THR A 44 26.73 -14.36 -14.10
C THR A 44 27.88 -13.45 -13.63
N LEU A 45 27.59 -12.42 -12.81
CA LEU A 45 28.62 -11.56 -12.25
C LEU A 45 29.55 -12.29 -11.29
N VAL A 46 29.04 -13.19 -10.45
CA VAL A 46 29.87 -14.01 -9.55
C VAL A 46 30.81 -14.88 -10.34
N GLU A 47 30.35 -15.51 -11.40
CA GLU A 47 31.20 -16.36 -12.25
C GLU A 47 32.26 -15.55 -13.00
N TYR A 48 31.91 -14.36 -13.47
CA TYR A 48 32.86 -13.45 -14.12
C TYR A 48 33.91 -12.89 -13.17
N LEU A 49 33.53 -12.53 -11.93
CA LEU A 49 34.42 -11.88 -10.97
C LEU A 49 35.26 -12.88 -10.13
N ALA A 50 34.86 -14.12 -10.06
CA ALA A 50 35.57 -15.19 -9.31
C ALA A 50 36.05 -16.35 -10.20
N PRO A 51 36.84 -16.12 -11.23
CA PRO A 51 37.32 -17.22 -12.10
C PRO A 51 38.28 -18.12 -11.32
N GLY A 52 37.84 -19.35 -11.05
CA GLY A 52 38.76 -20.49 -10.84
C GLY A 52 39.23 -20.79 -9.41
N ASN A 53 38.93 -20.02 -8.38
CA ASN A 53 39.46 -20.30 -7.04
C ASN A 53 38.41 -20.86 -6.06
N ARG A 54 38.18 -22.17 -6.08
CA ARG A 54 37.21 -22.89 -5.25
C ARG A 54 37.65 -23.17 -3.81
N ARG A 55 38.92 -22.90 -3.45
CA ARG A 55 39.48 -23.31 -2.14
C ARG A 55 39.82 -22.17 -1.18
N ASP A 56 39.81 -20.94 -1.64
CA ASP A 56 40.14 -19.76 -0.83
C ASP A 56 38.88 -19.05 -0.28
N VAL A 57 39.08 -17.97 0.46
CA VAL A 57 38.01 -17.11 1.00
C VAL A 57 37.03 -16.67 -0.09
N GLY A 58 37.49 -16.46 -1.32
CA GLY A 58 36.65 -16.19 -2.50
C GLY A 58 35.70 -17.33 -2.84
N GLY A 59 36.11 -18.59 -2.65
CA GLY A 59 35.27 -19.76 -2.83
C GLY A 59 34.15 -19.88 -1.81
N ALA A 60 34.42 -19.51 -0.56
CA ALA A 60 33.40 -19.47 0.49
C ALA A 60 32.36 -18.37 0.23
N LEU A 61 32.81 -17.16 -0.18
CA LEU A 61 31.93 -16.06 -0.53
C LEU A 61 31.05 -16.38 -1.76
N SER A 62 31.63 -16.93 -2.82
CA SER A 62 30.85 -17.32 -4.01
C SER A 62 29.84 -18.42 -3.71
N GLY A 63 30.18 -19.37 -2.83
CA GLY A 63 29.26 -20.39 -2.32
C GLY A 63 28.10 -19.80 -1.54
N ALA A 64 28.36 -18.84 -0.66
CA ALA A 64 27.34 -18.13 0.10
C ALA A 64 26.40 -17.31 -0.82
N ILE A 65 26.96 -16.61 -1.81
CA ILE A 65 26.14 -15.88 -2.80
C ILE A 65 25.23 -16.85 -3.55
N ARG A 66 25.74 -17.97 -4.05
CA ARG A 66 24.92 -18.98 -4.73
C ARG A 66 23.80 -19.54 -3.86
N SER A 67 24.07 -19.77 -2.56
CA SER A 67 23.03 -20.21 -1.61
C SER A 67 21.91 -19.15 -1.44
N HIS A 68 22.27 -17.87 -1.40
CA HIS A 68 21.28 -16.79 -1.41
C HIS A 68 20.47 -16.75 -2.71
N LEU A 69 21.11 -16.89 -3.86
CA LEU A 69 20.43 -16.90 -5.17
C LEU A 69 19.51 -18.12 -5.32
N GLU A 70 19.89 -19.30 -4.80
CA GLU A 70 19.01 -20.46 -4.73
C GLU A 70 17.78 -20.19 -3.85
N ALA A 71 17.95 -19.54 -2.71
CA ALA A 71 16.82 -19.15 -1.86
C ALA A 71 15.86 -18.17 -2.56
N VAL A 72 16.37 -17.28 -3.44
CA VAL A 72 15.56 -16.40 -4.30
C VAL A 72 14.74 -17.22 -5.29
N ARG A 73 15.38 -18.17 -5.99
CA ARG A 73 14.71 -19.05 -6.95
C ARG A 73 13.63 -19.89 -6.28
N ASP A 74 13.93 -20.49 -5.13
CA ASP A 74 12.97 -21.25 -4.33
C ASP A 74 11.75 -20.40 -3.94
N ALA A 75 11.99 -19.14 -3.55
CA ALA A 75 10.93 -18.22 -3.20
C ALA A 75 10.08 -17.83 -4.43
N ALA A 76 10.70 -17.61 -5.58
CA ALA A 76 10.02 -17.32 -6.84
C ALA A 76 9.21 -18.52 -7.34
N ASP A 77 9.78 -19.74 -7.28
CA ASP A 77 9.14 -20.98 -7.73
C ASP A 77 8.13 -21.55 -6.73
N ARG A 78 7.98 -20.99 -5.54
CA ARG A 78 7.16 -21.52 -4.44
C ARG A 78 7.49 -22.94 -4.01
N LYS A 79 8.66 -23.46 -4.32
CA LYS A 79 9.01 -24.86 -4.04
C LYS A 79 8.97 -25.24 -2.55
N ARG A 80 9.19 -24.28 -1.65
CA ARG A 80 9.16 -24.49 -0.19
C ARG A 80 7.94 -23.90 0.52
N ALA A 81 6.91 -23.48 -0.20
CA ALA A 81 5.64 -23.11 0.39
C ALA A 81 4.76 -24.34 0.73
N THR A 82 5.39 -25.47 0.97
CA THR A 82 4.73 -26.71 1.38
C THR A 82 4.62 -26.73 2.89
N SER A 83 3.52 -26.29 3.42
CA SER A 83 2.84 -26.93 4.56
C SER A 83 1.52 -26.23 4.83
N GLY A 84 0.46 -26.87 4.43
CA GLY A 84 -0.74 -26.93 5.21
C GLY A 84 -1.60 -25.68 5.36
N ARG A 85 -1.77 -24.81 4.36
CA ARG A 85 -2.94 -23.94 4.29
C ARG A 85 -3.03 -23.24 2.93
N ARG A 86 -3.58 -23.95 1.97
CA ARG A 86 -3.85 -23.49 0.58
C ARG A 86 -4.71 -22.22 0.53
N MET A 87 -5.42 -21.88 1.59
CA MET A 87 -6.34 -20.76 1.69
C MET A 87 -5.67 -19.39 1.93
N TRP A 88 -4.38 -19.37 2.30
CA TRP A 88 -3.60 -18.14 2.52
C TRP A 88 -2.54 -17.87 1.43
N ALA A 89 -2.64 -18.54 0.30
CA ALA A 89 -1.78 -18.35 -0.87
C ALA A 89 -1.83 -16.93 -1.48
N TRP A 90 -2.73 -16.08 -1.02
CA TRP A 90 -2.83 -14.65 -1.37
C TRP A 90 -1.67 -13.81 -0.83
N ARG A 91 -0.97 -14.30 0.18
CA ARG A 91 0.13 -13.57 0.82
C ARG A 91 1.47 -13.91 0.18
N ASN A 92 1.75 -13.32 -0.98
CA ASN A 92 3.10 -13.32 -1.58
C ASN A 92 4.12 -12.48 -0.75
N GLY A 93 3.68 -11.85 0.33
CA GLY A 93 4.50 -10.98 1.17
C GLY A 93 5.76 -11.63 1.69
N PRO A 94 5.68 -12.76 2.44
CA PRO A 94 6.85 -13.43 3.00
C PRO A 94 7.81 -13.98 1.94
N LEU A 95 7.30 -14.45 0.80
CA LEU A 95 8.13 -14.96 -0.30
C LEU A 95 8.90 -13.82 -0.98
N LEU A 96 8.25 -12.69 -1.21
CA LEU A 96 8.90 -11.51 -1.75
C LEU A 96 9.93 -10.94 -0.77
N GLU A 97 9.62 -10.88 0.53
CA GLU A 97 10.55 -10.44 1.56
C GLU A 97 11.79 -11.35 1.61
N ARG A 98 11.59 -12.67 1.62
CA ARG A 98 12.67 -13.65 1.54
C ARG A 98 13.51 -13.45 0.29
N SER A 99 12.87 -13.25 -0.87
CA SER A 99 13.57 -13.03 -2.14
C SER A 99 14.41 -11.76 -2.11
N MET A 100 13.83 -10.62 -1.70
CA MET A 100 14.54 -9.34 -1.64
C MET A 100 15.68 -9.36 -0.63
N SER A 101 15.46 -9.91 0.57
CA SER A 101 16.51 -10.02 1.60
C SER A 101 17.70 -10.86 1.15
N ASN A 102 17.45 -11.94 0.42
CA ASN A 102 18.53 -12.78 -0.13
C ASN A 102 19.23 -12.09 -1.32
N LEU A 103 18.52 -11.32 -2.16
CA LEU A 103 19.16 -10.52 -3.20
C LEU A 103 20.09 -9.45 -2.60
N ASP A 104 19.61 -8.70 -1.61
CA ASP A 104 20.41 -7.67 -0.92
C ASP A 104 21.65 -8.27 -0.25
N ALA A 105 21.51 -9.47 0.36
CA ALA A 105 22.63 -10.18 0.95
C ALA A 105 23.65 -10.65 -0.13
N ALA A 106 23.16 -11.18 -1.26
CA ALA A 106 23.99 -11.59 -2.38
C ALA A 106 24.76 -10.41 -2.99
N GLU A 107 24.09 -9.25 -3.20
CA GLU A 107 24.72 -8.04 -3.71
C GLU A 107 25.81 -7.51 -2.76
N ALA A 108 25.52 -7.48 -1.46
CA ALA A 108 26.50 -7.03 -0.47
C ALA A 108 27.74 -7.95 -0.41
N GLN A 109 27.55 -9.26 -0.57
CA GLN A 109 28.66 -10.22 -0.62
C GLN A 109 29.43 -10.13 -1.96
N LEU A 110 28.74 -9.81 -3.06
CA LEU A 110 29.37 -9.56 -4.34
C LEU A 110 30.34 -8.37 -4.28
N LEU A 111 29.98 -7.31 -3.57
CA LEU A 111 30.86 -6.15 -3.36
C LEU A 111 32.14 -6.52 -2.57
N ASN A 112 32.06 -7.51 -1.67
CA ASN A 112 33.23 -8.04 -0.98
C ASN A 112 34.12 -8.91 -1.91
N LEU A 113 33.51 -9.64 -2.85
CA LEU A 113 34.19 -10.51 -3.79
C LEU A 113 34.82 -9.73 -4.96
N ALA A 114 34.19 -8.62 -5.36
CA ALA A 114 34.55 -7.87 -6.56
C ALA A 114 35.97 -7.28 -6.48
N PRO A 115 36.73 -7.28 -7.60
CA PRO A 115 38.04 -6.62 -7.67
C PRO A 115 37.88 -5.09 -7.48
N PRO A 116 38.94 -4.40 -7.02
CA PRO A 116 38.89 -2.97 -6.73
C PRO A 116 38.44 -2.11 -7.91
N GLU A 117 38.88 -2.46 -9.13
CA GLU A 117 38.55 -1.73 -10.34
C GLU A 117 37.03 -1.78 -10.62
N TYR A 118 36.40 -2.93 -10.39
CA TYR A 118 34.97 -3.09 -10.54
C TYR A 118 34.20 -2.25 -9.50
N LEU A 119 34.66 -2.32 -8.24
CA LEU A 119 34.03 -1.56 -7.14
C LEU A 119 34.18 -0.04 -7.36
N ALA A 120 35.36 0.42 -7.79
CA ALA A 120 35.58 1.84 -8.12
C ALA A 120 34.65 2.31 -9.25
N GLY A 121 34.46 1.50 -10.29
CA GLY A 121 33.50 1.80 -11.37
C GLY A 121 32.05 1.84 -10.93
N GLN A 122 31.67 1.11 -9.88
CA GLN A 122 30.30 1.09 -9.34
C GLN A 122 30.03 2.22 -8.31
N MET A 123 31.03 2.93 -7.82
CA MET A 123 30.88 3.93 -6.77
C MET A 123 29.78 4.98 -7.04
N PRO A 124 29.60 5.54 -8.27
CA PRO A 124 28.53 6.49 -8.53
C PRO A 124 27.12 5.87 -8.43
N SER A 125 26.95 4.60 -8.77
CA SER A 125 25.68 3.89 -8.67
C SER A 125 25.36 3.51 -7.23
N LEU A 126 26.36 3.05 -6.47
CA LEU A 126 26.25 2.77 -5.04
C LEU A 126 25.92 4.04 -4.24
N LEU A 127 26.54 5.17 -4.57
CA LEU A 127 26.22 6.44 -3.97
C LEU A 127 24.76 6.83 -4.20
N ARG A 128 24.25 6.71 -5.44
CA ARG A 128 22.83 6.98 -5.73
C ARG A 128 21.90 6.06 -4.96
N HIS A 129 22.25 4.78 -4.79
CA HIS A 129 21.49 3.84 -3.97
C HIS A 129 21.43 4.29 -2.51
N VAL A 130 22.59 4.65 -1.93
CA VAL A 130 22.70 5.14 -0.56
C VAL A 130 21.93 6.46 -0.36
N GLN A 131 22.04 7.40 -1.30
CA GLN A 131 21.33 8.68 -1.25
C GLN A 131 19.80 8.51 -1.30
N ARG A 132 19.32 7.47 -1.96
CA ARG A 132 17.88 7.18 -2.05
C ARG A 132 17.29 6.67 -0.73
N HIS A 133 18.05 5.88 0.03
CA HIS A 133 17.53 5.16 1.18
C HIS A 133 18.03 5.70 2.54
N LEU A 134 19.21 6.34 2.60
CA LEU A 134 19.69 6.94 3.81
C LEU A 134 19.45 8.45 3.83
N ARG A 135 19.16 9.00 5.01
CA ARG A 135 18.93 10.44 5.20
C ARG A 135 20.23 11.23 4.97
N ALA A 136 20.11 12.51 4.59
CA ALA A 136 21.27 13.39 4.35
C ALA A 136 22.18 13.56 5.59
N GLY A 137 21.63 13.43 6.80
CA GLY A 137 22.38 13.49 8.06
C GLY A 137 23.03 12.17 8.47
N ASP A 138 22.85 11.07 7.73
CA ASP A 138 23.45 9.78 8.07
C ASP A 138 24.98 9.83 7.92
N PRO A 139 25.75 9.42 8.93
CA PRO A 139 27.23 9.50 8.89
C PRO A 139 27.83 8.62 7.80
N GLY A 140 27.29 7.42 7.56
CA GLY A 140 27.76 6.52 6.51
C GLY A 140 27.54 7.10 5.12
N ARG A 141 26.38 7.72 4.88
CA ARG A 141 26.09 8.43 3.63
C ARG A 141 27.06 9.59 3.42
N GLN A 142 27.31 10.43 4.43
CA GLN A 142 28.20 11.57 4.31
C GLN A 142 29.66 11.13 4.08
N GLU A 143 30.07 10.03 4.70
CA GLU A 143 31.40 9.46 4.49
C GLU A 143 31.56 8.94 3.06
N LEU A 144 30.56 8.21 2.54
CA LEU A 144 30.56 7.74 1.17
C LEU A 144 30.52 8.88 0.14
N GLU A 145 29.75 9.95 0.40
CA GLU A 145 29.73 11.15 -0.46
C GLU A 145 31.10 11.82 -0.51
N ARG A 146 31.78 11.93 0.64
CA ARG A 146 33.17 12.46 0.71
C ARG A 146 34.15 11.58 -0.05
N LEU A 147 34.04 10.26 0.13
CA LEU A 147 34.88 9.28 -0.54
C LEU A 147 34.74 9.38 -2.06
N VAL A 148 33.51 9.37 -2.59
CA VAL A 148 33.24 9.48 -4.04
C VAL A 148 33.81 10.79 -4.61
N LYS A 149 33.68 11.90 -3.88
CA LYS A 149 34.27 13.20 -4.29
C LYS A 149 35.80 13.15 -4.32
N SER A 150 36.42 12.49 -3.37
CA SER A 150 37.89 12.36 -3.35
C SER A 150 38.44 11.48 -4.46
N LEU A 151 37.67 10.44 -4.87
CA LEU A 151 38.05 9.54 -5.97
C LEU A 151 38.06 10.24 -7.33
N ALA A 152 37.23 11.25 -7.55
CA ALA A 152 37.04 11.89 -8.87
C ALA A 152 38.29 12.57 -9.45
N GLY A 153 39.31 12.88 -8.61
CA GLY A 153 40.54 13.51 -9.07
C GLY A 153 41.78 12.62 -9.03
N LEU A 154 41.64 11.34 -8.66
CA LEU A 154 42.74 10.41 -8.50
C LEU A 154 42.97 9.57 -9.77
N ASP A 155 44.20 9.13 -9.97
CA ASP A 155 44.52 8.10 -10.98
C ASP A 155 43.96 6.73 -10.58
N ARG A 156 43.84 5.82 -11.54
CA ARG A 156 43.16 4.52 -11.35
C ARG A 156 43.83 3.65 -10.28
N GLU A 157 45.14 3.65 -10.20
CA GLU A 157 45.88 2.85 -9.21
C GLU A 157 45.59 3.34 -7.79
N THR A 158 45.68 4.63 -7.54
CA THR A 158 45.33 5.25 -6.27
C THR A 158 43.86 5.09 -5.91
N GLN A 159 42.93 5.17 -6.91
CA GLN A 159 41.51 4.88 -6.70
C GLN A 159 41.29 3.44 -6.18
N ASN A 160 41.96 2.46 -6.77
CA ASN A 160 41.83 1.04 -6.39
C ASN A 160 42.37 0.82 -4.97
N ASP A 161 43.47 1.45 -4.60
CA ASP A 161 44.03 1.38 -3.24
C ASP A 161 43.11 1.97 -2.19
N VAL A 162 42.54 3.14 -2.46
CA VAL A 162 41.59 3.80 -1.56
C VAL A 162 40.32 2.96 -1.40
N VAL A 163 39.75 2.46 -2.51
CA VAL A 163 38.55 1.62 -2.50
C VAL A 163 38.82 0.30 -1.77
N THR A 164 40.01 -0.29 -1.91
CA THR A 164 40.38 -1.52 -1.19
C THR A 164 40.45 -1.27 0.32
N ARG A 165 41.00 -0.16 0.74
CA ARG A 165 41.14 0.23 2.17
C ARG A 165 39.80 0.53 2.81
N GLU A 166 38.88 1.18 2.07
CA GLU A 166 37.60 1.62 2.59
C GLU A 166 36.46 0.62 2.26
N ARG A 167 36.78 -0.53 1.70
CA ARG A 167 35.82 -1.56 1.24
C ARG A 167 34.76 -1.92 2.30
N ASP A 168 35.22 -2.22 3.51
CA ASP A 168 34.32 -2.64 4.59
C ASP A 168 33.28 -1.57 4.94
N LYS A 169 33.71 -0.31 4.92
CA LYS A 169 32.80 0.82 5.17
C LYS A 169 31.80 1.03 4.02
N ILE A 170 32.28 0.91 2.79
CA ILE A 170 31.42 0.97 1.59
C ILE A 170 30.34 -0.12 1.69
N VAL A 171 30.72 -1.37 1.92
CA VAL A 171 29.81 -2.50 2.03
C VAL A 171 28.85 -2.33 3.20
N ALA A 172 29.32 -1.90 4.36
CA ALA A 172 28.49 -1.63 5.53
C ALA A 172 27.42 -0.55 5.24
N THR A 173 27.85 0.54 4.58
CA THR A 173 26.93 1.65 4.22
C THR A 173 25.89 1.21 3.19
N VAL A 174 26.28 0.45 2.16
CA VAL A 174 25.35 -0.09 1.17
C VAL A 174 24.36 -1.06 1.83
N ARG A 175 24.82 -1.94 2.73
CA ARG A 175 23.97 -2.82 3.53
C ARG A 175 22.94 -2.08 4.37
N ALA A 176 23.38 -1.01 5.04
CA ALA A 176 22.49 -0.14 5.80
C ALA A 176 21.42 0.49 4.91
N ALA A 177 21.79 0.98 3.72
CA ALA A 177 20.86 1.54 2.75
C ALA A 177 19.84 0.51 2.27
N SER A 178 20.28 -0.70 1.92
CA SER A 178 19.38 -1.79 1.50
C SER A 178 18.44 -2.20 2.62
N SER A 179 18.91 -2.27 3.88
CA SER A 179 18.06 -2.60 5.03
C SER A 179 17.00 -1.52 5.31
N GLU A 180 17.33 -0.23 5.16
CA GLU A 180 16.35 0.85 5.29
C GLU A 180 15.33 0.82 4.13
N GLY A 181 15.75 0.60 2.90
CA GLY A 181 14.84 0.41 1.75
C GLY A 181 13.88 -0.75 1.98
N MET A 182 14.34 -1.84 2.58
CA MET A 182 13.48 -2.97 2.95
C MET A 182 12.47 -2.61 4.03
N ARG A 183 12.89 -1.91 5.09
CA ARG A 183 12.00 -1.42 6.16
C ARG A 183 10.92 -0.49 5.61
N GLU A 184 11.27 0.41 4.70
CA GLU A 184 10.32 1.28 4.01
C GLU A 184 9.28 0.47 3.24
N ASN A 185 9.69 -0.52 2.46
CA ASN A 185 8.79 -1.43 1.75
C ASN A 185 7.86 -2.22 2.70
N LEU A 186 8.36 -2.67 3.86
CA LEU A 186 7.56 -3.36 4.87
C LEU A 186 6.50 -2.42 5.49
N ARG A 187 6.85 -1.17 5.80
CA ARG A 187 5.92 -0.15 6.31
C ARG A 187 4.80 0.12 5.30
N LEU A 188 5.14 0.32 4.03
CA LEU A 188 4.16 0.53 2.96
C LEU A 188 3.20 -0.66 2.80
N ARG A 189 3.69 -1.88 2.95
CA ARG A 189 2.86 -3.09 2.91
C ARG A 189 1.96 -3.22 4.13
N SER A 190 2.50 -2.96 5.32
CA SER A 190 1.72 -2.98 6.55
C SER A 190 0.57 -1.98 6.45
N PHE A 191 0.86 -0.76 6.00
CA PHE A 191 -0.15 0.26 5.77
C PHE A 191 -1.22 -0.20 4.77
N ARG A 192 -0.81 -0.72 3.60
CA ARG A 192 -1.76 -1.26 2.62
C ARG A 192 -2.63 -2.38 3.21
N ASN A 193 -2.04 -3.30 3.99
CA ASN A 193 -2.80 -4.38 4.60
C ASN A 193 -3.82 -3.87 5.61
N ILE A 194 -3.49 -2.83 6.39
CA ILE A 194 -4.42 -2.18 7.31
C ILE A 194 -5.58 -1.57 6.50
N VAL A 195 -5.28 -0.80 5.46
CA VAL A 195 -6.31 -0.18 4.61
C VAL A 195 -7.23 -1.24 4.00
N VAL A 196 -6.68 -2.32 3.43
CA VAL A 196 -7.47 -3.42 2.85
C VAL A 196 -8.33 -4.11 3.91
N SER A 197 -7.77 -4.40 5.10
CA SER A 197 -8.54 -5.02 6.19
C SER A 197 -9.68 -4.12 6.66
N THR A 198 -9.45 -2.81 6.77
CA THR A 198 -10.49 -1.83 7.13
C THR A 198 -11.55 -1.75 6.04
N THR A 199 -11.15 -1.76 4.75
CA THR A 199 -12.11 -1.78 3.64
C THR A 199 -13.02 -3.01 3.69
N ILE A 200 -12.45 -4.20 3.94
CA ILE A 200 -13.22 -5.44 4.06
C ILE A 200 -14.19 -5.34 5.25
N LEU A 201 -13.71 -4.87 6.41
CA LEU A 201 -14.54 -4.72 7.60
C LEU A 201 -15.73 -3.78 7.36
N LEU A 202 -15.48 -2.61 6.77
CA LEU A 202 -16.54 -1.64 6.47
C LEU A 202 -17.50 -2.14 5.39
N SER A 203 -17.00 -2.88 4.39
CA SER A 203 -17.85 -3.52 3.38
C SER A 203 -18.76 -4.58 4.01
N LEU A 204 -18.23 -5.39 4.92
CA LEU A 204 -19.03 -6.38 5.65
C LEU A 204 -20.08 -5.70 6.53
N LEU A 205 -19.73 -4.58 7.17
CA LEU A 205 -20.66 -3.79 7.97
C LEU A 205 -21.81 -3.22 7.11
N ALA A 206 -21.50 -2.64 5.95
CA ALA A 206 -22.50 -2.14 5.02
C ALA A 206 -23.44 -3.27 4.54
N VAL A 207 -22.87 -4.39 4.07
CA VAL A 207 -23.67 -5.55 3.65
C VAL A 207 -24.52 -6.10 4.80
N ALA A 208 -23.99 -6.19 6.01
CA ALA A 208 -24.74 -6.64 7.18
C ALA A 208 -25.90 -5.68 7.50
N LEU A 209 -25.67 -4.36 7.41
CA LEU A 209 -26.70 -3.36 7.60
C LEU A 209 -27.80 -3.50 6.56
N GLY A 210 -27.46 -3.63 5.28
CA GLY A 210 -28.42 -3.89 4.19
C GLY A 210 -29.22 -5.17 4.41
N ILE A 211 -28.59 -6.28 4.82
CA ILE A 211 -29.28 -7.54 5.10
C ILE A 211 -30.23 -7.42 6.31
N ILE A 212 -29.78 -6.80 7.39
CA ILE A 212 -30.60 -6.62 8.60
C ILE A 212 -31.83 -5.78 8.28
N THR A 213 -31.65 -4.67 7.57
CA THR A 213 -32.75 -3.77 7.21
C THR A 213 -33.67 -4.37 6.14
N PHE A 214 -33.14 -5.24 5.26
CA PHE A 214 -33.96 -5.99 4.34
C PHE A 214 -34.94 -6.94 5.05
N HIS A 215 -34.48 -7.63 6.10
CA HIS A 215 -35.33 -8.55 6.88
C HIS A 215 -36.18 -7.83 7.94
N ARG A 216 -35.74 -6.68 8.44
CA ARG A 216 -36.44 -5.89 9.45
C ARG A 216 -36.37 -4.39 9.12
N PRO A 217 -37.17 -3.92 8.17
CA PRO A 217 -37.10 -2.54 7.68
C PRO A 217 -37.43 -1.49 8.75
N THR A 218 -38.20 -1.87 9.77
CA THR A 218 -38.58 -0.98 10.88
C THR A 218 -37.44 -0.70 11.87
N LEU A 219 -36.32 -1.43 11.84
CA LEU A 219 -35.18 -1.17 12.74
C LEU A 219 -34.48 0.16 12.44
N LEU A 220 -34.34 0.51 11.17
CA LEU A 220 -33.71 1.76 10.72
C LEU A 220 -34.57 2.47 9.68
N PRO A 221 -35.72 3.01 10.08
CA PRO A 221 -36.59 3.71 9.15
C PRO A 221 -35.96 5.05 8.74
N LEU A 222 -35.58 5.20 7.47
CA LEU A 222 -35.06 6.43 6.85
C LEU A 222 -36.19 7.33 6.34
N CYS A 223 -37.31 7.38 7.05
CA CYS A 223 -38.48 8.15 6.66
C CYS A 223 -38.55 9.47 7.42
N PHE A 224 -39.05 10.48 6.74
CA PHE A 224 -39.26 11.83 7.24
C PHE A 224 -40.76 12.13 7.28
N THR A 225 -41.14 13.00 8.19
CA THR A 225 -42.56 13.39 8.40
C THR A 225 -42.68 14.91 8.26
N PRO A 226 -42.69 15.45 7.02
CA PRO A 226 -42.95 16.85 6.81
C PRO A 226 -44.35 17.20 7.33
N ARG A 227 -44.45 18.33 8.02
CA ARG A 227 -45.71 18.83 8.60
C ARG A 227 -46.18 20.04 7.83
N ASP A 228 -47.16 19.83 6.97
CA ASP A 228 -47.96 20.92 6.43
C ASP A 228 -49.03 21.33 7.43
N ALA A 229 -49.57 22.55 7.29
CA ALA A 229 -50.44 23.19 8.30
C ALA A 229 -51.66 22.31 8.74
N ASN A 230 -52.13 21.36 7.89
CA ASN A 230 -53.26 20.51 8.17
C ASN A 230 -53.05 19.02 7.81
N GLN A 231 -51.91 18.65 7.30
CA GLN A 231 -51.63 17.27 6.84
C GLN A 231 -50.23 16.82 7.20
N ILE A 232 -50.06 15.58 7.56
CA ILE A 232 -48.79 14.94 7.80
C ILE A 232 -48.66 13.83 6.70
N THR A 233 -47.51 13.82 6.05
CA THR A 233 -47.14 12.80 5.07
C THR A 233 -45.89 12.07 5.56
N VAL A 234 -45.85 10.74 5.44
CA VAL A 234 -44.61 10.00 5.71
C VAL A 234 -43.91 9.75 4.38
N VAL A 235 -42.68 10.24 4.25
CA VAL A 235 -41.87 10.15 3.04
C VAL A 235 -40.65 9.28 3.33
N CYS A 236 -40.51 8.17 2.63
CA CYS A 236 -39.38 7.26 2.70
C CYS A 236 -38.58 7.31 1.36
N PRO A 237 -37.36 6.81 1.29
CA PRO A 237 -36.53 6.87 0.07
C PRO A 237 -37.19 6.26 -1.18
N THR A 238 -37.97 5.20 -1.01
CA THR A 238 -38.58 4.47 -2.14
C THR A 238 -40.10 4.55 -2.16
N ASN A 239 -40.76 5.06 -1.09
CA ASN A 239 -42.19 5.08 -0.95
C ASN A 239 -42.67 6.32 -0.19
N GLN A 240 -43.96 6.64 -0.34
CA GLN A 240 -44.60 7.76 0.32
C GLN A 240 -46.01 7.39 0.75
N SER A 241 -46.43 7.77 1.98
CA SER A 241 -47.79 7.54 2.44
C SER A 241 -48.79 8.55 1.84
N PRO A 242 -50.06 8.20 1.76
CA PRO A 242 -51.12 9.21 1.56
C PRO A 242 -51.07 10.24 2.69
N PRO A 243 -51.52 11.51 2.45
CA PRO A 243 -51.62 12.51 3.45
C PRO A 243 -52.61 12.14 4.55
N ILE A 244 -52.21 12.34 5.82
CA ILE A 244 -52.96 12.02 7.02
C ILE A 244 -53.31 13.29 7.75
N THR A 245 -54.56 13.45 8.21
CA THR A 245 -54.93 14.57 9.09
C THR A 245 -54.42 14.30 10.50
N PRO A 246 -53.58 15.18 11.07
CA PRO A 246 -53.07 14.99 12.43
C PRO A 246 -54.23 15.08 13.44
N GLN A 247 -54.13 14.22 14.46
CA GLN A 247 -55.10 14.21 15.55
C GLN A 247 -54.97 15.51 16.36
N ARG A 248 -56.01 16.33 16.40
CA ARG A 248 -56.06 17.56 17.17
C ARG A 248 -56.50 17.22 18.59
N ALA A 249 -55.77 17.67 19.62
CA ALA A 249 -56.14 17.49 21.03
C ALA A 249 -57.52 18.07 21.30
N GLY A 250 -58.44 17.25 21.82
CA GLY A 250 -59.85 17.65 22.16
C GLY A 250 -60.88 17.35 21.10
N VAL A 251 -60.55 16.75 19.94
CA VAL A 251 -61.52 16.27 18.94
C VAL A 251 -61.67 14.78 19.09
N PRO A 252 -62.90 14.20 19.04
CA PRO A 252 -63.11 12.75 19.04
C PRO A 252 -62.28 12.12 17.91
N VAL A 253 -61.54 11.08 18.25
CA VAL A 253 -60.68 10.35 17.31
C VAL A 253 -61.57 9.77 16.18
N PRO A 254 -61.38 10.16 14.90
CA PRO A 254 -62.02 9.46 13.82
C PRO A 254 -61.57 8.02 13.80
N PRO A 255 -62.38 7.03 13.45
CA PRO A 255 -62.00 5.61 13.43
C PRO A 255 -60.84 5.27 12.48
N ASN A 256 -60.36 6.26 11.71
CA ASN A 256 -59.27 6.16 10.76
C ASN A 256 -58.03 6.98 11.13
N ALA A 257 -57.94 7.56 12.33
CA ALA A 257 -56.72 8.25 12.79
C ALA A 257 -55.66 7.18 13.10
N ARG A 258 -54.73 7.00 12.20
CA ARG A 258 -53.60 6.09 12.37
C ARG A 258 -52.48 6.80 13.15
N ASP A 259 -51.92 6.08 14.11
CA ASP A 259 -50.69 6.55 14.80
C ASP A 259 -49.57 6.72 13.76
N ILE A 260 -48.76 7.76 13.89
CA ILE A 260 -47.66 8.11 12.98
C ILE A 260 -46.68 6.93 12.91
N ASP A 261 -46.39 6.27 14.04
CA ASP A 261 -45.45 5.16 14.10
C ASP A 261 -45.95 3.96 13.29
N TYR A 262 -47.30 3.70 13.30
CA TYR A 262 -47.91 2.68 12.49
C TYR A 262 -47.78 2.98 10.99
N VAL A 263 -47.99 4.26 10.61
CA VAL A 263 -47.87 4.67 9.20
C VAL A 263 -46.43 4.60 8.71
N VAL A 264 -45.45 4.97 9.56
CA VAL A 264 -44.03 4.81 9.26
C VAL A 264 -43.71 3.32 9.03
N ALA A 265 -44.21 2.43 9.92
CA ALA A 265 -43.98 1.00 9.80
C ALA A 265 -44.61 0.38 8.53
N ASP A 266 -45.77 0.91 8.08
CA ASP A 266 -46.46 0.47 6.86
C ASP A 266 -45.84 1.03 5.56
N THR A 267 -45.18 2.20 5.65
CA THR A 267 -44.56 2.90 4.50
C THR A 267 -43.13 2.47 4.21
N VAL A 268 -42.38 2.08 5.26
CA VAL A 268 -40.98 1.64 5.16
C VAL A 268 -40.88 0.40 4.28
N THR A 269 -39.95 0.43 3.34
CA THR A 269 -39.68 -0.71 2.48
C THR A 269 -38.29 -1.35 2.79
N PRO A 270 -38.11 -2.66 2.52
CA PRO A 270 -36.80 -3.31 2.65
C PRO A 270 -35.70 -2.70 1.78
N MET A 271 -36.08 -1.95 0.74
CA MET A 271 -35.14 -1.35 -0.22
C MET A 271 -34.64 0.04 0.20
N ASP A 272 -35.26 0.69 1.17
CA ASP A 272 -34.94 2.09 1.54
C ASP A 272 -33.46 2.30 1.89
N VAL A 273 -32.93 1.47 2.77
CA VAL A 273 -31.51 1.57 3.18
C VAL A 273 -30.57 1.15 2.05
N ILE A 274 -30.92 0.10 1.31
CA ILE A 274 -30.11 -0.41 0.20
C ILE A 274 -29.98 0.65 -0.91
N VAL A 275 -31.05 1.35 -1.25
CA VAL A 275 -31.01 2.44 -2.26
C VAL A 275 -30.09 3.56 -1.78
N ILE A 276 -30.17 3.95 -0.52
CA ILE A 276 -29.30 4.99 0.04
C ILE A 276 -27.84 4.54 0.09
N GLU A 277 -27.56 3.30 0.47
CA GLU A 277 -26.20 2.73 0.43
C GLU A 277 -25.62 2.73 -1.00
N LEU A 278 -26.42 2.32 -2.00
CA LEU A 278 -25.98 2.33 -3.41
C LEU A 278 -25.73 3.76 -3.91
N VAL A 279 -26.57 4.72 -3.55
CA VAL A 279 -26.37 6.14 -3.91
C VAL A 279 -25.11 6.69 -3.26
N GLY A 280 -24.87 6.40 -1.98
CA GLY A 280 -23.67 6.80 -1.26
C GLY A 280 -22.41 6.16 -1.85
N LEU A 281 -22.46 4.89 -2.21
CA LEU A 281 -21.40 4.16 -2.89
C LEU A 281 -21.08 4.79 -4.26
N LEU A 282 -22.11 5.11 -5.06
CA LEU A 282 -21.95 5.76 -6.36
C LEU A 282 -21.30 7.14 -6.22
N ALA A 283 -21.76 7.94 -5.27
CA ALA A 283 -21.16 9.25 -4.96
C ALA A 283 -19.68 9.13 -4.60
N ALA A 284 -19.32 8.16 -3.76
CA ALA A 284 -17.94 7.87 -3.38
C ALA A 284 -17.10 7.35 -4.57
N ALA A 285 -17.70 6.55 -5.46
CA ALA A 285 -17.03 6.07 -6.68
C ALA A 285 -16.67 7.21 -7.62
N ILE A 286 -17.61 8.12 -7.91
CA ILE A 286 -17.37 9.31 -8.74
C ILE A 286 -16.26 10.15 -8.14
N ALA A 287 -16.33 10.38 -6.85
CA ALA A 287 -15.35 11.14 -6.11
C ALA A 287 -13.96 10.50 -6.13
N SER A 288 -13.87 9.18 -6.02
CA SER A 288 -12.62 8.42 -6.11
C SER A 288 -12.03 8.44 -7.52
N ALA A 289 -12.86 8.32 -8.54
CA ALA A 289 -12.44 8.41 -9.94
C ALA A 289 -11.85 9.78 -10.27
N ALA A 290 -12.49 10.87 -9.80
CA ALA A 290 -11.99 12.23 -9.96
C ALA A 290 -10.61 12.43 -9.31
N MET A 291 -10.34 11.78 -8.16
CA MET A 291 -9.04 11.86 -7.49
C MET A 291 -7.96 11.09 -8.25
N ILE A 292 -8.27 9.87 -8.73
CA ILE A 292 -7.30 9.04 -9.47
C ILE A 292 -6.89 9.72 -10.78
N SER A 293 -7.81 10.42 -11.45
CA SER A 293 -7.50 11.14 -12.71
C SER A 293 -6.44 12.24 -12.56
N HIS A 294 -6.22 12.75 -11.33
CA HIS A 294 -5.19 13.76 -11.04
C HIS A 294 -3.84 13.15 -10.63
N VAL A 295 -3.76 11.84 -10.43
CA VAL A 295 -2.48 11.15 -10.15
C VAL A 295 -1.71 11.05 -11.45
N LYS A 296 -0.77 11.98 -11.67
CA LYS A 296 0.19 11.91 -12.79
C LYS A 296 0.99 10.63 -12.60
N GLY A 297 1.17 9.85 -13.69
CA GLY A 297 1.85 8.58 -13.69
C GLY A 297 3.20 8.64 -12.97
N SER A 298 3.24 8.21 -11.73
CA SER A 298 4.45 8.03 -10.97
C SER A 298 4.90 6.58 -11.11
N SER A 299 6.20 6.34 -11.09
CA SER A 299 6.78 4.99 -11.03
C SER A 299 6.47 4.28 -9.70
N GLU A 300 5.72 4.91 -8.80
CA GLU A 300 5.27 4.33 -7.55
C GLU A 300 4.20 3.26 -7.78
N ARG A 301 4.31 2.16 -7.05
CA ARG A 301 3.38 1.04 -7.12
C ARG A 301 1.95 1.50 -6.82
N TYR A 302 1.04 1.35 -7.78
CA TYR A 302 -0.38 1.72 -7.70
C TYR A 302 -1.18 1.06 -6.56
N GLY A 303 -0.58 0.16 -5.79
CA GLY A 303 -1.29 -0.62 -4.76
C GLY A 303 -1.85 0.19 -3.60
N ILE A 304 -1.24 1.31 -3.20
CA ILE A 304 -1.73 2.16 -2.10
C ILE A 304 -2.86 3.09 -2.58
N PRO A 305 -2.71 3.85 -3.69
CA PRO A 305 -3.80 4.67 -4.21
C PRO A 305 -5.08 3.89 -4.50
N VAL A 306 -4.95 2.68 -5.08
CA VAL A 306 -6.09 1.79 -5.34
C VAL A 306 -6.75 1.31 -4.03
N ALA A 307 -5.97 0.93 -3.03
CA ALA A 307 -6.51 0.51 -1.74
C ALA A 307 -7.27 1.65 -1.02
N LEU A 308 -6.73 2.88 -1.07
CA LEU A 308 -7.39 4.07 -0.51
C LEU A 308 -8.66 4.43 -1.28
N ALA A 309 -8.66 4.29 -2.62
CA ALA A 309 -9.87 4.48 -3.43
C ALA A 309 -10.95 3.44 -3.08
N ALA A 310 -10.56 2.17 -2.93
CA ALA A 310 -11.46 1.10 -2.55
C ALA A 310 -12.08 1.31 -1.15
N LEU A 311 -11.31 1.85 -0.19
CA LEU A 311 -11.80 2.18 1.15
C LEU A 311 -12.95 3.22 1.11
N LYS A 312 -12.92 4.13 0.16
CA LYS A 312 -13.94 5.19 0.05
C LYS A 312 -15.32 4.66 -0.33
N LEU A 313 -15.41 3.54 -1.02
CA LEU A 313 -16.68 2.97 -1.46
C LEU A 313 -17.59 2.59 -0.27
N PRO A 314 -17.18 1.70 0.64
CA PRO A 314 -18.02 1.33 1.77
C PRO A 314 -18.20 2.49 2.76
N THR A 315 -17.20 3.37 2.91
CA THR A 315 -17.38 4.55 3.75
C THR A 315 -18.44 5.50 3.20
N GLY A 316 -18.52 5.68 1.87
CA GLY A 316 -19.57 6.50 1.26
C GLY A 316 -20.97 5.93 1.43
N ALA A 317 -21.13 4.62 1.32
CA ALA A 317 -22.40 3.94 1.59
C ALA A 317 -22.85 4.17 3.05
N LEU A 318 -21.96 3.90 4.00
CA LEU A 318 -22.27 4.05 5.43
C LEU A 318 -22.51 5.52 5.84
N THR A 319 -21.75 6.48 5.30
CA THR A 319 -21.93 7.90 5.60
C THR A 319 -23.21 8.48 5.03
N ALA A 320 -23.70 7.96 3.90
CA ALA A 320 -25.01 8.34 3.36
C ALA A 320 -26.15 7.95 4.32
N VAL A 321 -26.15 6.72 4.81
CA VAL A 321 -27.12 6.24 5.79
C VAL A 321 -27.00 7.01 7.10
N LEU A 322 -25.79 7.12 7.64
CA LEU A 322 -25.54 7.86 8.90
C LEU A 322 -25.95 9.32 8.81
N GLY A 323 -25.66 9.99 7.70
CA GLY A 323 -26.05 11.39 7.46
C GLY A 323 -27.56 11.59 7.49
N LEU A 324 -28.30 10.71 6.84
CA LEU A 324 -29.78 10.74 6.87
C LEU A 324 -30.33 10.43 8.26
N LEU A 325 -29.73 9.52 9.01
CA LEU A 325 -30.10 9.25 10.41
C LEU A 325 -29.87 10.45 11.30
N LEU A 326 -28.76 11.18 11.13
CA LEU A 326 -28.48 12.42 11.85
C LEU A 326 -29.51 13.53 11.51
N MET A 327 -29.90 13.65 10.24
CA MET A 327 -30.96 14.57 9.82
C MET A 327 -32.30 14.18 10.44
N ARG A 328 -32.67 12.91 10.43
CA ARG A 328 -33.89 12.42 11.08
C ARG A 328 -33.89 12.69 12.59
N GLY A 329 -32.75 12.53 13.24
CA GLY A 329 -32.54 12.84 14.66
C GLY A 329 -32.55 14.32 14.99
N GLN A 330 -32.84 15.22 14.04
CA GLN A 330 -32.90 16.67 14.20
C GLN A 330 -31.63 17.31 14.74
N PHE A 331 -30.48 16.67 14.50
CA PHE A 331 -29.19 17.24 14.90
C PHE A 331 -28.85 18.56 14.18
N ILE A 332 -29.45 18.77 12.99
CA ILE A 332 -29.29 20.00 12.22
C ILE A 332 -30.64 20.70 12.15
N PRO A 333 -30.85 21.81 12.88
CA PRO A 333 -32.10 22.55 12.84
C PRO A 333 -32.42 23.04 11.42
N GLY A 334 -33.66 22.85 10.97
CA GLY A 334 -34.16 23.34 9.67
C GLY A 334 -33.94 22.38 8.46
N LEU A 335 -33.23 21.26 8.63
CA LEU A 335 -33.01 20.29 7.56
C LEU A 335 -33.85 19.00 7.70
N ASN A 336 -34.88 19.02 8.55
CA ASN A 336 -35.69 17.84 8.88
C ASN A 336 -36.98 17.69 8.04
N ALA A 337 -37.30 18.67 7.18
CA ALA A 337 -38.47 18.62 6.33
C ALA A 337 -38.10 18.21 4.90
N LEU A 338 -38.02 16.92 4.65
CA LEU A 338 -37.86 16.38 3.29
C LEU A 338 -39.22 15.95 2.77
N ASP A 339 -39.71 16.64 1.72
CA ASP A 339 -41.09 16.57 1.25
C ASP A 339 -41.31 15.49 0.18
N ASN A 340 -40.23 14.96 -0.38
CA ASN A 340 -40.34 13.91 -1.39
C ASN A 340 -39.16 12.91 -1.36
N PRO A 341 -39.34 11.68 -1.89
CA PRO A 341 -38.30 10.66 -1.93
C PRO A 341 -37.00 11.10 -2.64
N GLY A 342 -37.13 11.91 -3.70
CA GLY A 342 -35.99 12.41 -4.46
C GLY A 342 -35.06 13.32 -3.62
N GLN A 343 -35.60 14.11 -2.68
CA GLN A 343 -34.78 14.92 -1.77
C GLN A 343 -33.98 14.02 -0.81
N ILE A 344 -34.58 12.93 -0.31
CA ILE A 344 -33.89 11.98 0.57
C ILE A 344 -32.70 11.35 -0.16
N VAL A 345 -32.95 10.89 -1.40
CA VAL A 345 -31.89 10.32 -2.26
C VAL A 345 -30.81 11.34 -2.59
N ALA A 346 -31.19 12.60 -2.89
CA ALA A 346 -30.25 13.67 -3.16
C ALA A 346 -29.34 13.97 -1.93
N TRP A 347 -29.90 14.00 -0.73
CA TRP A 347 -29.12 14.13 0.50
C TRP A 347 -28.23 12.92 0.77
N GLY A 348 -28.70 11.71 0.47
CA GLY A 348 -27.87 10.50 0.50
C GLY A 348 -26.62 10.63 -0.40
N LEU A 349 -26.78 11.19 -1.60
CA LEU A 349 -25.68 11.48 -2.51
C LEU A 349 -24.73 12.54 -1.94
N VAL A 350 -25.28 13.62 -1.36
CA VAL A 350 -24.48 14.68 -0.72
C VAL A 350 -23.65 14.12 0.43
N PHE A 351 -24.23 13.32 1.31
CA PHE A 351 -23.50 12.72 2.43
C PHE A 351 -22.48 11.69 1.97
N GLY A 352 -22.81 10.87 0.97
CA GLY A 352 -21.87 9.93 0.36
C GLY A 352 -20.66 10.63 -0.27
N TYR A 353 -20.86 11.82 -0.87
CA TYR A 353 -19.78 12.64 -1.40
C TYR A 353 -19.03 13.41 -0.30
N ALA A 354 -19.73 13.92 0.72
CA ALA A 354 -19.18 14.74 1.80
C ALA A 354 -18.13 13.98 2.65
N GLN A 355 -18.15 12.66 2.68
CA GLN A 355 -17.10 11.85 3.31
C GLN A 355 -15.69 12.25 2.85
N GLN A 356 -15.54 12.74 1.61
CA GLN A 356 -14.24 13.21 1.10
C GLN A 356 -13.72 14.45 1.84
N LEU A 357 -14.58 15.30 2.32
CA LEU A 357 -14.19 16.47 3.10
C LEU A 357 -13.59 16.02 4.43
N PHE A 358 -14.20 15.05 5.10
CA PHE A 358 -13.69 14.49 6.35
C PHE A 358 -12.38 13.75 6.14
N THR A 359 -12.27 12.91 5.12
CA THR A 359 -11.03 12.18 4.83
C THR A 359 -9.90 13.12 4.45
N ARG A 360 -10.14 14.18 3.68
CA ARG A 360 -9.12 15.20 3.37
C ARG A 360 -8.65 15.94 4.63
N LEU A 361 -9.54 16.25 5.54
CA LEU A 361 -9.21 16.93 6.79
C LEU A 361 -8.33 16.04 7.68
N ILE A 362 -8.66 14.75 7.78
CA ILE A 362 -7.85 13.76 8.49
C ILE A 362 -6.50 13.53 7.79
N ASP A 363 -6.48 13.42 6.47
CA ASP A 363 -5.26 13.26 5.68
C ASP A 363 -4.33 14.46 5.83
N GLN A 364 -4.87 15.68 5.83
CA GLN A 364 -4.10 16.91 6.08
C GLN A 364 -3.52 16.94 7.49
N GLN A 365 -4.30 16.57 8.50
CA GLN A 365 -3.82 16.47 9.88
C GLN A 365 -2.75 15.37 10.01
N GLY A 366 -2.98 14.21 9.38
CA GLY A 366 -2.01 13.12 9.33
C GLY A 366 -0.69 13.52 8.67
N GLN A 367 -0.75 14.24 7.55
CA GLN A 367 0.44 14.76 6.87
C GLN A 367 1.13 15.85 7.69
N THR A 368 0.39 16.69 8.39
CA THR A 368 0.96 17.71 9.29
C THR A 368 1.73 17.03 10.43
N VAL A 369 1.18 15.98 11.03
CA VAL A 369 1.88 15.18 12.05
C VAL A 369 3.11 14.48 11.48
N LEU A 370 3.01 13.86 10.30
CA LEU A 370 4.14 13.23 9.63
C LEU A 370 5.24 14.23 9.26
N ASN A 371 4.86 15.42 8.80
CA ASN A 371 5.80 16.49 8.47
C ASN A 371 6.42 17.11 9.74
N SER A 372 5.68 17.22 10.83
CA SER A 372 6.23 17.71 12.11
C SER A 372 7.27 16.74 12.69
N VAL A 373 7.06 15.43 12.54
CA VAL A 373 8.07 14.42 12.92
C VAL A 373 9.29 14.50 12.00
N ARG A 374 9.11 14.74 10.70
CA ARG A 374 10.23 14.98 9.77
C ARG A 374 10.99 16.27 10.05
N SER A 375 10.28 17.34 10.42
CA SER A 375 10.87 18.66 10.73
C SER A 375 11.62 18.64 12.06
N ALA A 376 11.19 17.87 13.05
CA ALA A 376 11.91 17.69 14.31
C ALA A 376 13.27 17.02 14.09
N ASP A 377 13.36 16.09 13.14
CA ASP A 377 14.63 15.45 12.76
C ASP A 377 15.58 16.42 12.03
N THR A 378 15.05 17.37 11.23
CA THR A 378 15.88 18.41 10.55
C THR A 378 16.31 19.52 11.49
N ALA A 379 15.47 19.96 12.41
CA ALA A 379 15.81 20.98 13.40
C ALA A 379 16.87 20.50 14.42
N SER A 380 16.92 19.21 14.69
CA SER A 380 17.97 18.61 15.55
C SER A 380 19.33 18.55 14.84
N ALA A 381 19.36 18.50 13.49
CA ALA A 381 20.59 18.51 12.71
C ALA A 381 21.18 19.92 12.52
N GLU A 382 20.38 20.98 12.68
CA GLU A 382 20.80 22.38 12.45
C GLU A 382 21.33 23.08 13.72
N ARG A 383 21.13 22.48 14.91
CA ARG A 383 21.79 22.93 16.14
C ARG A 383 23.25 22.44 16.22
N LYS A 384 24.08 22.95 15.35
CA LYS A 384 25.54 22.88 15.51
C LYS A 384 25.93 23.80 16.69
N PRO A 385 26.65 23.34 17.72
CA PRO A 385 27.11 24.21 18.74
C PRO A 385 28.18 25.12 18.12
N THR A 386 27.87 26.38 17.93
CA THR A 386 28.86 27.44 17.85
C THR A 386 29.44 27.59 19.27
N GLY A 387 30.40 26.76 19.61
CA GLY A 387 31.20 26.83 20.83
C GLY A 387 32.59 27.32 20.50
N ARG A 388 32.93 28.39 21.10
CA ARG A 388 34.26 29.09 21.14
C ARG A 388 35.42 28.12 21.33
#